data_7eef921ffe18626b129e9a6ad0ad4cca
#
_entry.id   7eef921ffe18626b129e9a6ad0ad4cca
#
_cell.length_a   1.000
_cell.length_b   1.000
_cell.length_c   1.000
_cell.angle_alpha   90.00
_cell.angle_beta   90.00
_cell.angle_gamma   90.00
#
_symmetry.space_group_name_H-M   'P 1'
#
loop_
_entity.id
_entity.type
_entity.pdbx_description
1 polymer ?
#
loop_
_entity_poly.entity_id
_entity_poly.type
_entity_poly.pdbx_seq_one_letter_code
_entity_poly.pdbx_strand_id
1 'polypeptide(L)'
;MWINQPNATFERIEPNPPDAFTPAQSAAGQSIHLPGIVAVVGCDGSGKTRLVKDLVAALRQERPAERHYMGLISGETGDKIKRLPFIGVALEHYLAAKVRRAQDMKKKVPGPFTATIMYLFSLWRVRQLRRLRRRAQSGVLIIAERYPQAEIAGFHYDGPGIAVERSNNRLVRKLAQREQKIYDRMAEHRPALIIRLAIDADTAYSRKSDHPIAELRDKTENMPRIKYNGSRIFEIDATLPYDAVLATALNAVGRVARAI
;
A
#
# COMPACT_ATOMS: atom_id res chain seq x y z
N MET A 1 -43.60 42.71 13.26
CA MET A 1 -42.23 43.20 13.42
C MET A 1 -41.27 42.07 13.00
N TRP A 2 -40.85 42.05 11.76
CA TRP A 2 -40.07 41.02 11.13
C TRP A 2 -38.60 41.42 11.25
N ILE A 3 -37.75 40.60 11.85
CA ILE A 3 -36.32 40.79 11.91
C ILE A 3 -35.65 39.86 10.92
N ASN A 4 -35.13 40.43 9.84
CA ASN A 4 -34.25 39.83 8.86
C ASN A 4 -33.00 39.23 9.57
N GLN A 5 -32.67 37.99 9.26
CA GLN A 5 -31.34 37.46 9.49
C GLN A 5 -30.56 37.44 8.17
N PRO A 6 -29.30 37.85 8.16
CA PRO A 6 -28.50 37.97 6.96
C PRO A 6 -27.90 36.63 6.52
N ASN A 7 -27.82 36.47 5.21
CA ASN A 7 -27.18 35.43 4.44
C ASN A 7 -25.83 34.98 4.99
N ALA A 8 -25.72 33.71 5.34
CA ALA A 8 -24.44 33.04 5.46
C ALA A 8 -23.88 32.83 4.05
N THR A 9 -22.94 33.67 3.66
CA THR A 9 -22.09 33.46 2.49
C THR A 9 -21.22 32.22 2.74
N PHE A 10 -21.52 31.15 2.04
CA PHE A 10 -20.60 30.03 1.92
C PHE A 10 -19.37 30.50 1.16
N GLU A 11 -18.28 30.79 1.87
CA GLU A 11 -16.97 30.94 1.25
C GLU A 11 -16.61 29.65 0.52
N ARG A 12 -16.50 29.76 -0.78
CA ARG A 12 -16.03 28.70 -1.67
C ARG A 12 -14.55 28.51 -1.35
N ILE A 13 -14.22 27.49 -0.55
CA ILE A 13 -12.84 27.06 -0.33
C ILE A 13 -12.33 26.60 -1.70
N GLU A 14 -11.61 27.45 -2.39
CA GLU A 14 -10.87 27.06 -3.57
C GLU A 14 -9.81 26.03 -3.16
N PRO A 15 -9.68 24.89 -3.85
CA PRO A 15 -8.62 23.95 -3.56
C PRO A 15 -7.30 24.61 -3.95
N ASN A 16 -6.45 24.80 -2.95
CA ASN A 16 -5.09 25.29 -3.08
C ASN A 16 -4.37 24.58 -4.25
N PRO A 17 -3.77 25.27 -5.20
CA PRO A 17 -3.08 24.63 -6.31
C PRO A 17 -1.89 23.82 -5.78
N PRO A 18 -1.64 22.61 -6.33
CA PRO A 18 -0.58 21.72 -5.86
C PRO A 18 0.78 22.10 -6.45
N ASP A 19 1.30 23.29 -6.15
CA ASP A 19 2.60 23.79 -6.66
C ASP A 19 3.63 24.07 -5.57
N ALA A 20 3.59 23.32 -4.47
CA ALA A 20 4.69 23.32 -3.50
C ALA A 20 5.30 21.91 -3.38
N PHE A 21 5.84 21.41 -4.50
CA PHE A 21 6.64 20.19 -4.47
C PHE A 21 8.10 20.56 -4.19
N THR A 22 8.52 20.47 -2.93
CA THR A 22 9.94 20.40 -2.58
C THR A 22 10.36 18.93 -2.67
N PRO A 23 11.21 18.54 -3.65
CA PRO A 23 11.71 17.18 -3.70
C PRO A 23 12.64 16.97 -2.52
N ALA A 24 12.26 16.07 -1.60
CA ALA A 24 13.18 15.58 -0.59
C ALA A 24 14.36 14.90 -1.32
N GLN A 25 15.58 15.41 -1.12
CA GLN A 25 16.80 14.83 -1.64
C GLN A 25 16.97 13.44 -1.05
N SER A 26 16.63 12.41 -1.85
CA SER A 26 16.91 11.01 -1.57
C SER A 26 18.28 10.67 -2.13
N ALA A 27 19.07 9.93 -1.36
CA ALA A 27 20.38 9.41 -1.76
C ALA A 27 20.34 8.76 -3.15
N ALA A 28 21.33 9.07 -3.97
CA ALA A 28 21.40 8.85 -5.41
C ALA A 28 21.33 7.36 -5.84
N GLY A 29 20.11 6.84 -5.98
CA GLY A 29 19.78 5.70 -6.84
C GLY A 29 18.97 6.21 -8.02
N GLN A 30 19.24 5.77 -9.23
CA GLN A 30 18.44 6.13 -10.41
C GLN A 30 17.00 5.65 -10.22
N SER A 31 16.07 6.58 -9.98
CA SER A 31 14.66 6.23 -9.86
C SER A 31 14.08 5.91 -11.24
N ILE A 32 13.40 4.77 -11.34
CA ILE A 32 12.71 4.32 -12.55
C ILE A 32 11.24 4.75 -12.45
N HIS A 33 10.85 5.73 -13.24
CA HIS A 33 9.45 6.16 -13.32
C HIS A 33 8.61 5.15 -14.10
N LEU A 34 7.43 4.82 -13.57
CA LEU A 34 6.49 3.86 -14.16
C LEU A 34 5.17 4.57 -14.53
N PRO A 35 5.09 5.21 -15.71
CA PRO A 35 3.97 6.09 -16.06
C PRO A 35 2.62 5.36 -16.12
N GLY A 36 2.59 4.08 -16.51
CA GLY A 36 1.36 3.29 -16.62
C GLY A 36 0.88 2.66 -15.30
N ILE A 37 1.38 3.10 -14.13
CA ILE A 37 1.04 2.49 -12.85
C ILE A 37 0.56 3.54 -11.86
N VAL A 38 -0.63 3.32 -11.30
CA VAL A 38 -1.18 4.05 -10.15
C VAL A 38 -1.33 3.07 -9.00
N ALA A 39 -0.83 3.41 -7.82
CA ALA A 39 -0.97 2.57 -6.63
C ALA A 39 -1.99 3.17 -5.65
N VAL A 40 -2.84 2.33 -5.07
CA VAL A 40 -3.76 2.69 -3.99
C VAL A 40 -3.28 2.05 -2.70
N VAL A 41 -2.95 2.88 -1.73
CA VAL A 41 -2.42 2.46 -0.42
C VAL A 41 -3.29 3.02 0.71
N GLY A 42 -3.13 2.50 1.91
CA GLY A 42 -3.93 2.92 3.08
C GLY A 42 -4.03 1.82 4.12
N CYS A 43 -4.56 2.15 5.30
CA CYS A 43 -4.80 1.20 6.39
C CYS A 43 -5.87 0.15 6.01
N ASP A 44 -5.89 -0.98 6.70
CA ASP A 44 -7.00 -1.93 6.57
C ASP A 44 -8.29 -1.25 7.08
N GLY A 45 -9.42 -1.51 6.39
CA GLY A 45 -10.66 -0.75 6.62
C GLY A 45 -10.81 0.55 5.82
N SER A 46 -9.76 1.09 5.16
CA SER A 46 -9.84 2.33 4.39
C SER A 46 -10.59 2.22 3.05
N GLY A 47 -11.04 1.02 2.63
CA GLY A 47 -11.81 0.85 1.39
C GLY A 47 -10.98 0.64 0.12
N LYS A 48 -9.65 0.44 0.20
CA LYS A 48 -8.76 0.23 -0.96
C LYS A 48 -9.29 -0.75 -1.99
N THR A 49 -9.71 -1.92 -1.56
CA THR A 49 -10.13 -3.01 -2.45
C THR A 49 -11.38 -2.64 -3.27
N ARG A 50 -12.33 -1.95 -2.64
CA ARG A 50 -13.52 -1.44 -3.32
C ARG A 50 -13.13 -0.34 -4.31
N LEU A 51 -12.37 0.64 -3.85
CA LEU A 51 -11.93 1.76 -4.70
C LEU A 51 -11.16 1.27 -5.94
N VAL A 52 -10.22 0.32 -5.78
CA VAL A 52 -9.45 -0.22 -6.91
C VAL A 52 -10.35 -0.95 -7.91
N LYS A 53 -11.36 -1.71 -7.45
CA LYS A 53 -12.32 -2.39 -8.32
C LYS A 53 -13.12 -1.39 -9.15
N ASP A 54 -13.65 -0.36 -8.50
CA ASP A 54 -14.53 0.62 -9.14
C ASP A 54 -13.74 1.58 -10.05
N LEU A 55 -12.51 1.97 -9.67
CA LEU A 55 -11.58 2.68 -10.55
C LEU A 55 -11.31 1.91 -11.84
N VAL A 56 -10.98 0.62 -11.74
CA VAL A 56 -10.71 -0.21 -12.91
C VAL A 56 -11.95 -0.37 -13.77
N ALA A 57 -13.14 -0.53 -13.16
CA ALA A 57 -14.40 -0.65 -13.89
C ALA A 57 -14.70 0.61 -14.70
N ALA A 58 -14.53 1.79 -14.10
CA ALA A 58 -14.74 3.07 -14.78
C ALA A 58 -13.69 3.30 -15.89
N LEU A 59 -12.42 3.09 -15.61
CA LEU A 59 -11.33 3.34 -16.56
C LEU A 59 -11.37 2.40 -17.78
N ARG A 60 -11.90 1.19 -17.63
CA ARG A 60 -12.07 0.23 -18.74
C ARG A 60 -13.05 0.72 -19.82
N GLN A 61 -13.91 1.68 -19.52
CA GLN A 61 -14.79 2.28 -20.52
C GLN A 61 -14.00 3.15 -21.53
N GLU A 62 -12.84 3.64 -21.14
CA GLU A 62 -12.05 4.58 -21.94
C GLU A 62 -10.75 3.96 -22.49
N ARG A 63 -10.14 3.02 -21.74
CA ARG A 63 -8.83 2.45 -22.09
C ARG A 63 -8.60 1.10 -21.40
N PRO A 64 -7.65 0.27 -21.90
CA PRO A 64 -7.25 -0.96 -21.21
C PRO A 64 -6.74 -0.66 -19.80
N ALA A 65 -7.43 -1.19 -18.78
CA ALA A 65 -7.07 -1.02 -17.39
C ALA A 65 -7.18 -2.35 -16.62
N GLU A 66 -6.23 -2.62 -15.72
CA GLU A 66 -6.17 -3.85 -14.94
C GLU A 66 -5.92 -3.58 -13.47
N ARG A 67 -6.59 -4.35 -12.58
CA ARG A 67 -6.25 -4.42 -11.17
C ARG A 67 -5.08 -5.34 -10.96
N HIS A 68 -4.12 -4.92 -10.13
CA HIS A 68 -3.03 -5.77 -9.68
C HIS A 68 -2.86 -5.69 -8.16
N TYR A 69 -2.91 -6.85 -7.47
CA TYR A 69 -2.71 -6.89 -6.02
C TYR A 69 -1.23 -7.13 -5.70
N MET A 70 -0.61 -6.17 -4.99
CA MET A 70 0.81 -6.22 -4.62
C MET A 70 1.07 -6.65 -3.17
N GLY A 71 0.01 -6.92 -2.40
CA GLY A 71 0.13 -7.48 -1.06
C GLY A 71 0.60 -8.94 -1.10
N LEU A 72 1.05 -9.46 0.05
CA LEU A 72 1.58 -10.84 0.12
C LEU A 72 0.48 -11.89 0.01
N ILE A 73 -0.70 -11.61 0.57
CA ILE A 73 -1.81 -12.56 0.64
C ILE A 73 -3.11 -11.79 0.42
N SER A 74 -3.82 -12.04 -0.68
CA SER A 74 -5.23 -11.66 -0.83
C SER A 74 -6.13 -12.82 -0.39
N GLY A 75 -7.38 -12.55 -0.02
CA GLY A 75 -8.35 -13.61 0.31
C GLY A 75 -8.39 -14.71 -0.76
N GLU A 76 -8.52 -14.32 -2.05
CA GLU A 76 -8.56 -15.26 -3.18
C GLU A 76 -7.23 -15.96 -3.46
N THR A 77 -6.10 -15.26 -3.25
CA THR A 77 -4.76 -15.84 -3.44
C THR A 77 -4.34 -16.63 -2.20
N GLY A 78 -4.77 -16.21 -1.01
CA GLY A 78 -4.56 -16.93 0.24
C GLY A 78 -5.13 -18.33 0.19
N ASP A 79 -6.34 -18.48 -0.35
CA ASP A 79 -6.99 -19.80 -0.48
C ASP A 79 -6.29 -20.69 -1.51
N LYS A 80 -5.71 -20.13 -2.57
CA LYS A 80 -4.89 -20.89 -3.54
C LYS A 80 -3.54 -21.30 -2.94
N ILE A 81 -2.91 -20.44 -2.12
CA ILE A 81 -1.62 -20.71 -1.48
C ILE A 81 -1.80 -21.74 -0.35
N LYS A 82 -2.91 -21.70 0.39
CA LYS A 82 -3.25 -22.71 1.42
C LYS A 82 -3.38 -24.12 0.83
N ARG A 83 -3.71 -24.26 -0.45
CA ARG A 83 -3.81 -25.54 -1.16
C ARG A 83 -2.47 -26.09 -1.65
N LEU A 84 -1.37 -25.33 -1.53
CA LEU A 84 -0.05 -25.80 -1.92
C LEU A 84 0.55 -26.65 -0.78
N PRO A 85 0.93 -27.92 -1.03
CA PRO A 85 1.60 -28.75 -0.04
C PRO A 85 2.90 -28.06 0.40
N PHE A 86 3.24 -28.13 1.69
CA PHE A 86 4.37 -27.50 2.37
C PHE A 86 4.28 -25.96 2.56
N ILE A 87 3.76 -25.20 1.60
CA ILE A 87 3.62 -23.73 1.73
C ILE A 87 2.36 -23.37 2.54
N GLY A 88 1.29 -24.14 2.37
CA GLY A 88 0.03 -23.97 3.13
C GLY A 88 0.24 -24.11 4.62
N VAL A 89 0.91 -25.17 5.06
CA VAL A 89 1.22 -25.44 6.48
C VAL A 89 2.13 -24.36 7.07
N ALA A 90 3.16 -23.94 6.33
CA ALA A 90 4.07 -22.88 6.76
C ALA A 90 3.37 -21.52 6.85
N LEU A 91 2.44 -21.24 5.94
CA LEU A 91 1.60 -20.06 5.94
C LEU A 91 0.58 -20.08 7.08
N GLU A 92 -0.07 -21.21 7.35
CA GLU A 92 -0.94 -21.36 8.52
C GLU A 92 -0.19 -21.15 9.83
N HIS A 93 1.01 -21.74 9.96
CA HIS A 93 1.87 -21.49 11.12
C HIS A 93 2.29 -20.02 11.24
N TYR A 94 2.56 -19.34 10.12
CA TYR A 94 2.85 -17.90 10.10
C TYR A 94 1.63 -17.06 10.47
N LEU A 95 0.45 -17.38 9.92
CA LEU A 95 -0.80 -16.67 10.20
C LEU A 95 -1.30 -16.97 11.63
N ALA A 96 -1.23 -18.22 12.09
CA ALA A 96 -1.55 -18.58 13.47
C ALA A 96 -0.58 -17.94 14.47
N ALA A 97 0.71 -17.87 14.12
CA ALA A 97 1.69 -17.12 14.90
C ALA A 97 1.41 -15.61 14.87
N LYS A 98 0.87 -15.06 13.79
CA LYS A 98 0.46 -13.64 13.69
C LYS A 98 -0.74 -13.35 14.62
N VAL A 99 -1.73 -14.23 14.66
CA VAL A 99 -2.90 -14.10 15.55
C VAL A 99 -2.51 -14.22 17.03
N ARG A 100 -1.63 -15.17 17.38
CA ARG A 100 -1.09 -15.29 18.74
C ARG A 100 -0.13 -14.16 19.14
N ARG A 101 0.49 -13.46 18.15
CA ARG A 101 1.46 -12.39 18.34
C ARG A 101 0.85 -10.98 18.42
N ALA A 102 -0.44 -10.82 18.18
CA ALA A 102 -1.12 -9.54 18.38
C ALA A 102 -0.99 -9.01 19.83
N GLN A 103 -0.71 -9.91 20.79
CA GLN A 103 -0.42 -9.55 22.17
C GLN A 103 1.08 -9.33 22.49
N ASP A 104 2.01 -9.71 21.57
CA ASP A 104 3.46 -9.72 21.85
C ASP A 104 4.31 -9.18 20.68
N MET A 105 3.79 -8.23 19.90
CA MET A 105 4.39 -7.72 18.65
C MET A 105 5.80 -7.12 18.77
N LYS A 106 6.27 -6.81 19.98
CA LYS A 106 7.59 -6.16 20.19
C LYS A 106 8.75 -7.12 20.46
N LYS A 107 8.57 -8.44 20.58
CA LYS A 107 9.60 -9.29 21.23
C LYS A 107 10.10 -10.56 20.52
N LYS A 108 9.59 -11.02 19.40
CA LYS A 108 10.11 -12.27 18.80
C LYS A 108 10.66 -12.10 17.40
N VAL A 109 11.98 -12.24 17.32
CA VAL A 109 12.74 -12.41 16.09
C VAL A 109 12.30 -13.70 15.39
N PRO A 110 12.05 -13.69 14.04
CA PRO A 110 11.69 -14.90 13.34
C PRO A 110 12.83 -15.91 13.40
N GLY A 111 12.51 -17.18 13.63
CA GLY A 111 13.48 -18.27 13.49
C GLY A 111 13.96 -18.43 12.03
N PRO A 112 15.04 -19.19 11.78
CA PRO A 112 15.63 -19.36 10.45
C PRO A 112 14.61 -19.82 9.39
N PHE A 113 13.74 -20.76 9.73
CA PHE A 113 12.70 -21.28 8.84
C PHE A 113 11.67 -20.19 8.47
N THR A 114 11.16 -19.46 9.46
CA THR A 114 10.21 -18.35 9.22
C THR A 114 10.86 -17.25 8.40
N ALA A 115 12.11 -16.89 8.69
CA ALA A 115 12.85 -15.89 7.91
C ALA A 115 13.05 -16.31 6.45
N THR A 116 13.30 -17.61 6.19
CA THR A 116 13.40 -18.13 4.83
C THR A 116 12.07 -17.99 4.07
N ILE A 117 10.95 -18.32 4.72
CA ILE A 117 9.62 -18.16 4.10
C ILE A 117 9.32 -16.68 3.81
N MET A 118 9.62 -15.78 4.76
CA MET A 118 9.44 -14.35 4.57
C MET A 118 10.28 -13.84 3.39
N TYR A 119 11.51 -14.32 3.26
CA TYR A 119 12.37 -14.00 2.14
C TYR A 119 11.81 -14.48 0.79
N LEU A 120 11.25 -15.70 0.75
CA LEU A 120 10.59 -16.22 -0.45
C LEU A 120 9.36 -15.40 -0.86
N PHE A 121 8.59 -14.89 0.11
CA PHE A 121 7.49 -13.95 -0.17
C PHE A 121 7.99 -12.63 -0.75
N SER A 122 9.14 -12.14 -0.29
CA SER A 122 9.76 -10.93 -0.84
C SER A 122 10.22 -11.14 -2.29
N LEU A 123 10.80 -12.31 -2.61
CA LEU A 123 11.13 -12.68 -3.99
C LEU A 123 9.89 -12.82 -4.88
N TRP A 124 8.79 -13.36 -4.34
CA TRP A 124 7.52 -13.44 -5.06
C TRP A 124 6.98 -12.03 -5.38
N ARG A 125 7.07 -11.08 -4.43
CA ARG A 125 6.70 -9.67 -4.64
C ARG A 125 7.51 -9.01 -5.77
N VAL A 126 8.81 -9.31 -5.87
CA VAL A 126 9.63 -8.87 -7.02
C VAL A 126 9.07 -9.40 -8.33
N ARG A 127 8.66 -10.68 -8.40
CA ARG A 127 8.06 -11.24 -9.62
C ARG A 127 6.75 -10.52 -9.98
N GLN A 128 5.93 -10.19 -8.98
CA GLN A 128 4.69 -9.44 -9.20
C GLN A 128 4.98 -8.03 -9.73
N LEU A 129 5.95 -7.32 -9.17
CA LEU A 129 6.35 -6.00 -9.67
C LEU A 129 6.86 -6.06 -11.11
N ARG A 130 7.64 -7.09 -11.47
CA ARG A 130 8.12 -7.30 -12.85
C ARG A 130 6.96 -7.58 -13.82
N ARG A 131 5.96 -8.38 -13.42
CA ARG A 131 4.75 -8.63 -14.23
C ARG A 131 3.95 -7.36 -14.45
N LEU A 132 3.67 -6.64 -13.38
CA LEU A 132 2.95 -5.37 -13.39
C LEU A 132 3.64 -4.37 -14.34
N ARG A 133 4.97 -4.23 -14.25
CA ARG A 133 5.75 -3.35 -15.12
C ARG A 133 5.64 -3.76 -16.61
N ARG A 134 5.74 -5.05 -16.92
CA ARG A 134 5.58 -5.53 -18.31
C ARG A 134 4.20 -5.23 -18.86
N ARG A 135 3.14 -5.38 -18.06
CA ARG A 135 1.77 -5.06 -18.47
C ARG A 135 1.60 -3.55 -18.69
N ALA A 136 2.15 -2.72 -17.81
CA ALA A 136 2.13 -1.27 -18.01
C ALA A 136 2.89 -0.86 -19.29
N GLN A 137 4.03 -1.48 -19.59
CA GLN A 137 4.81 -1.24 -20.82
C GLN A 137 4.07 -1.67 -22.09
N SER A 138 3.09 -2.59 -22.02
CA SER A 138 2.22 -2.94 -23.14
C SER A 138 1.00 -2.02 -23.31
N GLY A 139 1.00 -0.83 -22.67
CA GLY A 139 -0.05 0.19 -22.82
C GLY A 139 -1.26 0.00 -21.91
N VAL A 140 -1.23 -0.96 -20.96
CA VAL A 140 -2.30 -1.19 -20.01
C VAL A 140 -2.09 -0.30 -18.78
N LEU A 141 -3.11 0.47 -18.39
CA LEU A 141 -3.09 1.22 -17.13
C LEU A 141 -3.31 0.26 -15.96
N ILE A 142 -2.35 0.21 -15.05
CA ILE A 142 -2.41 -0.68 -13.89
C ILE A 142 -2.81 0.11 -12.65
N ILE A 143 -3.89 -0.34 -12.02
CA ILE A 143 -4.27 0.13 -10.69
C ILE A 143 -3.81 -0.92 -9.68
N ALA A 144 -2.69 -0.64 -9.02
CA ALA A 144 -2.09 -1.53 -8.04
C ALA A 144 -2.74 -1.32 -6.67
N GLU A 145 -3.24 -2.39 -6.07
CA GLU A 145 -3.66 -2.38 -4.66
C GLU A 145 -2.45 -2.74 -3.81
N ARG A 146 -2.03 -1.83 -2.94
CA ARG A 146 -0.77 -1.84 -2.18
C ARG A 146 0.45 -1.59 -3.08
N TYR A 147 1.54 -1.15 -2.46
CA TYR A 147 2.81 -0.94 -3.17
C TYR A 147 4.00 -1.19 -2.24
N PRO A 148 5.07 -1.88 -2.70
CA PRO A 148 6.23 -2.13 -1.86
C PRO A 148 6.98 -0.83 -1.53
N GLN A 149 7.47 -0.73 -0.30
CA GLN A 149 8.27 0.39 0.18
C GLN A 149 9.43 -0.15 1.04
N ALA A 150 10.50 0.63 1.19
CA ALA A 150 11.71 0.25 1.92
C ALA A 150 11.95 1.07 3.20
N GLU A 151 11.08 2.05 3.49
CA GLU A 151 11.30 3.06 4.53
C GLU A 151 10.90 2.57 5.93
N ILE A 152 9.82 1.79 6.02
CA ILE A 152 9.33 1.23 7.29
C ILE A 152 9.31 -0.29 7.20
N ALA A 153 10.00 -0.96 8.14
CA ALA A 153 10.02 -2.40 8.21
C ALA A 153 8.67 -2.96 8.68
N GLY A 154 8.27 -4.07 8.08
CA GLY A 154 7.04 -4.81 8.40
C GLY A 154 6.18 -5.08 7.17
N PHE A 155 5.79 -6.34 7.00
CA PHE A 155 4.91 -6.74 5.91
C PHE A 155 3.53 -6.08 5.96
N HIS A 156 3.08 -5.67 7.13
CA HIS A 156 1.82 -4.95 7.31
C HIS A 156 1.87 -3.50 6.77
N TYR A 157 3.09 -2.96 6.57
CA TYR A 157 3.36 -1.71 5.88
C TYR A 157 3.78 -1.89 4.41
N ASP A 158 3.72 -3.12 3.88
CA ASP A 158 4.25 -3.50 2.57
C ASP A 158 5.77 -3.31 2.45
N GLY A 159 6.47 -3.25 3.59
CA GLY A 159 7.92 -3.14 3.73
C GLY A 159 8.61 -4.48 3.98
N PRO A 160 9.95 -4.48 4.18
CA PRO A 160 10.72 -5.66 4.52
C PRO A 160 10.24 -6.26 5.84
N GLY A 161 10.04 -7.58 5.86
CA GLY A 161 9.41 -8.27 6.98
C GLY A 161 10.40 -8.79 8.03
N ILE A 162 11.66 -9.07 7.62
CA ILE A 162 12.69 -9.62 8.48
C ILE A 162 13.47 -8.47 9.12
N ALA A 163 13.26 -8.21 10.41
CA ALA A 163 14.01 -7.15 11.11
C ALA A 163 15.49 -7.56 11.34
N VAL A 164 16.42 -6.77 10.79
CA VAL A 164 17.88 -7.01 10.89
C VAL A 164 18.38 -6.93 12.32
N GLU A 165 17.90 -5.97 13.08
CA GLU A 165 18.50 -5.51 14.34
C GLU A 165 18.26 -6.44 15.53
N ARG A 166 17.43 -7.48 15.39
CA ARG A 166 16.90 -8.26 16.51
C ARG A 166 17.37 -9.71 16.57
N SER A 167 18.16 -10.20 15.62
CA SER A 167 18.53 -11.61 15.57
C SER A 167 20.01 -11.88 15.83
N ASN A 168 20.29 -12.75 16.81
CA ASN A 168 21.64 -13.30 17.01
C ASN A 168 21.99 -14.39 15.98
N ASN A 169 21.02 -14.89 15.20
CA ASN A 169 21.26 -15.91 14.19
C ASN A 169 21.85 -15.32 12.91
N ARG A 170 23.01 -15.80 12.51
CA ARG A 170 23.76 -15.33 11.32
C ARG A 170 22.96 -15.49 10.01
N LEU A 171 22.20 -16.59 9.86
CA LEU A 171 21.37 -16.84 8.68
C LEU A 171 20.24 -15.82 8.59
N VAL A 172 19.53 -15.57 9.70
CA VAL A 172 18.42 -14.61 9.75
C VAL A 172 18.93 -13.20 9.40
N ARG A 173 20.08 -12.78 9.96
CA ARG A 173 20.70 -11.49 9.63
C ARG A 173 21.04 -11.38 8.14
N LYS A 174 21.64 -12.44 7.56
CA LYS A 174 21.97 -12.47 6.13
C LYS A 174 20.74 -12.40 5.24
N LEU A 175 19.65 -13.09 5.60
CA LEU A 175 18.38 -13.02 4.88
C LEU A 175 17.75 -11.63 5.00
N ALA A 176 17.75 -11.02 6.18
CA ALA A 176 17.23 -9.68 6.40
C ALA A 176 17.97 -8.61 5.57
N GLN A 177 19.31 -8.66 5.55
CA GLN A 177 20.11 -7.75 4.72
C GLN A 177 19.83 -7.92 3.23
N ARG A 178 19.65 -9.16 2.77
CA ARG A 178 19.27 -9.44 1.38
C ARG A 178 17.85 -8.97 1.07
N GLU A 179 16.93 -9.17 2.00
CA GLU A 179 15.55 -8.70 1.87
C GLU A 179 15.49 -7.17 1.77
N GLN A 180 16.21 -6.45 2.65
CA GLN A 180 16.29 -4.99 2.58
C GLN A 180 16.76 -4.53 1.19
N LYS A 181 17.83 -5.09 0.65
CA LYS A 181 18.32 -4.78 -0.71
C LYS A 181 17.29 -5.05 -1.80
N ILE A 182 16.42 -6.06 -1.62
CA ILE A 182 15.32 -6.35 -2.54
C ILE A 182 14.29 -5.23 -2.49
N TYR A 183 13.91 -4.79 -1.28
CA TYR A 183 12.95 -3.70 -1.10
C TYR A 183 13.50 -2.36 -1.57
N ASP A 184 14.78 -2.07 -1.32
CA ASP A 184 15.45 -0.87 -1.83
C ASP A 184 15.34 -0.80 -3.36
N ARG A 185 15.66 -1.90 -4.06
CA ARG A 185 15.51 -1.99 -5.52
C ARG A 185 14.06 -1.91 -5.99
N MET A 186 13.10 -2.47 -5.25
CA MET A 186 11.68 -2.31 -5.60
C MET A 186 11.22 -0.87 -5.43
N ALA A 187 11.70 -0.17 -4.40
CA ALA A 187 11.37 1.22 -4.13
C ALA A 187 11.93 2.20 -5.18
N GLU A 188 12.99 1.83 -5.91
CA GLU A 188 13.49 2.60 -7.06
C GLU A 188 12.44 2.72 -8.18
N HIS A 189 11.49 1.77 -8.26
CA HIS A 189 10.42 1.76 -9.24
C HIS A 189 9.25 2.60 -8.73
N ARG A 190 9.17 3.86 -9.17
CA ARG A 190 8.15 4.81 -8.72
C ARG A 190 6.92 4.76 -9.61
N PRO A 191 5.71 4.50 -9.07
CA PRO A 191 4.48 4.63 -9.84
C PRO A 191 4.23 6.09 -10.22
N ALA A 192 3.44 6.30 -11.26
CA ALA A 192 3.06 7.65 -11.70
C ALA A 192 2.30 8.43 -10.63
N LEU A 193 1.53 7.71 -9.80
CA LEU A 193 0.78 8.26 -8.70
C LEU A 193 0.58 7.22 -7.61
N ILE A 194 0.66 7.65 -6.36
CA ILE A 194 0.16 6.92 -5.20
C ILE A 194 -1.06 7.64 -4.66
N ILE A 195 -2.19 6.98 -4.65
CA ILE A 195 -3.39 7.43 -3.94
C ILE A 195 -3.33 6.84 -2.54
N ARG A 196 -3.19 7.69 -1.53
CA ARG A 196 -3.20 7.28 -0.14
C ARG A 196 -4.53 7.59 0.51
N LEU A 197 -5.24 6.55 0.94
CA LEU A 197 -6.49 6.66 1.66
C LEU A 197 -6.20 6.92 3.14
N ALA A 198 -6.42 8.16 3.57
CA ALA A 198 -6.31 8.57 4.96
C ALA A 198 -7.58 8.18 5.72
N ILE A 199 -7.42 7.60 6.91
CA ILE A 199 -8.52 7.20 7.79
C ILE A 199 -7.98 7.14 9.23
N ASP A 200 -8.81 7.48 10.21
CA ASP A 200 -8.50 7.25 11.61
C ASP A 200 -8.71 5.78 12.01
N ALA A 201 -8.11 5.39 13.13
CA ALA A 201 -8.12 4.00 13.57
C ALA A 201 -9.50 3.51 14.02
N ASP A 202 -10.30 4.38 14.61
CA ASP A 202 -11.62 4.02 15.14
C ASP A 202 -12.62 3.81 13.99
N THR A 203 -12.59 4.68 12.98
CA THR A 203 -13.36 4.49 11.73
C THR A 203 -12.89 3.25 10.97
N ALA A 204 -11.59 3.00 10.89
CA ALA A 204 -11.06 1.80 10.25
C ALA A 204 -11.51 0.53 10.96
N TYR A 205 -11.53 0.53 12.30
CA TYR A 205 -11.99 -0.58 13.13
C TYR A 205 -13.49 -0.82 12.99
N SER A 206 -14.31 0.23 12.96
CA SER A 206 -15.76 0.11 12.77
C SER A 206 -16.12 -0.55 11.44
N ARG A 207 -15.32 -0.31 10.37
CA ARG A 207 -15.51 -0.90 9.04
C ARG A 207 -14.94 -2.30 8.92
N LYS A 208 -13.91 -2.62 9.71
CA LYS A 208 -13.21 -3.91 9.65
C LYS A 208 -12.64 -4.29 11.01
N SER A 209 -13.44 -4.93 11.85
CA SER A 209 -13.13 -5.29 13.23
C SER A 209 -12.29 -6.57 13.41
N ASP A 210 -11.89 -7.24 12.33
CA ASP A 210 -11.07 -8.46 12.35
C ASP A 210 -9.57 -8.20 12.63
N HIS A 211 -9.17 -6.92 12.70
CA HIS A 211 -7.83 -6.50 13.10
C HIS A 211 -7.83 -5.87 14.50
N PRO A 212 -6.81 -6.14 15.33
CA PRO A 212 -6.67 -5.46 16.62
C PRO A 212 -6.58 -3.94 16.45
N ILE A 213 -7.33 -3.17 17.24
CA ILE A 213 -7.33 -1.70 17.20
C ILE A 213 -5.92 -1.10 17.35
N ALA A 214 -5.06 -1.75 18.15
CA ALA A 214 -3.67 -1.32 18.35
C ALA A 214 -2.85 -1.42 17.04
N GLU A 215 -3.10 -2.43 16.19
CA GLU A 215 -2.46 -2.56 14.87
C GLU A 215 -2.96 -1.48 13.90
N LEU A 216 -4.24 -1.14 13.98
CA LEU A 216 -4.82 -0.07 13.16
C LEU A 216 -4.27 1.30 13.55
N ARG A 217 -4.16 1.59 14.86
CA ARG A 217 -3.54 2.83 15.37
C ARG A 217 -2.08 2.95 14.92
N ASP A 218 -1.29 1.89 15.08
CA ASP A 218 0.10 1.85 14.62
C ASP A 218 0.20 2.13 13.10
N LYS A 219 -0.72 1.59 12.29
CA LYS A 219 -0.76 1.86 10.84
C LYS A 219 -1.17 3.29 10.51
N THR A 220 -2.21 3.80 11.13
CA THR A 220 -2.70 5.17 10.85
C THR A 220 -1.68 6.23 11.25
N GLU A 221 -0.88 6.00 12.29
CA GLU A 221 0.20 6.89 12.73
C GLU A 221 1.43 6.84 11.82
N ASN A 222 1.79 5.64 11.33
CA ASN A 222 3.04 5.46 10.60
C ASN A 222 2.90 5.55 9.07
N MET A 223 1.76 5.20 8.49
CA MET A 223 1.57 5.27 7.03
C MET A 223 1.78 6.66 6.42
N PRO A 224 1.42 7.78 7.07
CA PRO A 224 1.72 9.12 6.55
C PRO A 224 3.21 9.43 6.43
N ARG A 225 4.07 8.73 7.18
CA ARG A 225 5.53 8.89 7.16
C ARG A 225 6.18 8.25 5.93
N ILE A 226 5.49 7.30 5.27
CA ILE A 226 6.01 6.62 4.08
C ILE A 226 5.94 7.56 2.88
N LYS A 227 7.09 7.87 2.29
CA LYS A 227 7.22 8.76 1.12
C LYS A 227 7.35 8.00 -0.20
N TYR A 228 7.39 6.66 -0.15
CA TYR A 228 7.53 5.78 -1.32
C TYR A 228 8.68 6.24 -2.24
N ASN A 229 9.83 6.48 -1.62
CA ASN A 229 11.03 6.94 -2.30
C ASN A 229 10.83 8.24 -3.12
N GLY A 230 10.02 9.18 -2.61
CA GLY A 230 9.70 10.44 -3.28
C GLY A 230 8.72 10.31 -4.46
N SER A 231 7.90 9.27 -4.49
CA SER A 231 6.78 9.17 -5.44
C SER A 231 5.75 10.28 -5.21
N ARG A 232 5.05 10.67 -6.28
CA ARG A 232 3.92 11.60 -6.16
C ARG A 232 2.80 10.94 -5.37
N ILE A 233 2.44 11.52 -4.22
CA ILE A 233 1.37 11.04 -3.35
C ILE A 233 0.19 12.01 -3.41
N PHE A 234 -1.00 11.46 -3.60
CA PHE A 234 -2.27 12.18 -3.49
C PHE A 234 -3.09 11.57 -2.36
N GLU A 235 -3.33 12.34 -1.32
CA GLU A 235 -4.12 11.90 -0.17
C GLU A 235 -5.60 12.15 -0.39
N ILE A 236 -6.41 11.16 -0.01
CA ILE A 236 -7.87 11.26 -0.04
C ILE A 236 -8.37 10.86 1.35
N ASP A 237 -9.20 11.70 1.93
CA ASP A 237 -9.92 11.38 3.16
C ASP A 237 -10.94 10.26 2.89
N ALA A 238 -10.67 9.08 3.42
CA ALA A 238 -11.51 7.91 3.25
C ALA A 238 -12.72 7.90 4.21
N THR A 239 -12.87 8.89 5.08
CA THR A 239 -14.06 9.06 5.93
C THR A 239 -15.23 9.69 5.18
N LEU A 240 -14.95 10.40 4.10
CA LEU A 240 -15.95 11.02 3.23
C LEU A 240 -16.91 9.99 2.61
N PRO A 241 -18.08 10.42 2.10
CA PRO A 241 -18.98 9.57 1.33
C PRO A 241 -18.23 8.92 0.16
N TYR A 242 -18.49 7.63 -0.06
CA TYR A 242 -17.71 6.83 -1.01
C TYR A 242 -17.70 7.40 -2.43
N ASP A 243 -18.82 7.96 -2.90
CA ASP A 243 -18.92 8.54 -4.23
C ASP A 243 -17.99 9.75 -4.40
N ALA A 244 -17.81 10.56 -3.36
CA ALA A 244 -16.86 11.66 -3.35
C ALA A 244 -15.40 11.16 -3.40
N VAL A 245 -15.09 10.10 -2.64
CA VAL A 245 -13.77 9.43 -2.67
C VAL A 245 -13.48 8.88 -4.08
N LEU A 246 -14.45 8.19 -4.69
CA LEU A 246 -14.30 7.61 -6.03
C LEU A 246 -14.13 8.72 -7.10
N ALA A 247 -14.96 9.76 -7.07
CA ALA A 247 -14.85 10.88 -8.01
C ALA A 247 -13.50 11.59 -7.91
N THR A 248 -13.03 11.83 -6.68
CA THR A 248 -11.71 12.44 -6.41
C THR A 248 -10.58 11.56 -6.94
N ALA A 249 -10.66 10.25 -6.71
CA ALA A 249 -9.66 9.31 -7.20
C ALA A 249 -9.66 9.20 -8.73
N LEU A 250 -10.82 9.16 -9.39
CA LEU A 250 -10.96 9.17 -10.85
C LEU A 250 -10.31 10.44 -11.46
N ASN A 251 -10.59 11.60 -10.89
CA ASN A 251 -9.99 12.86 -11.32
C ASN A 251 -8.46 12.86 -11.19
N ALA A 252 -7.93 12.34 -10.08
CA ALA A 252 -6.48 12.23 -9.87
C ALA A 252 -5.82 11.27 -10.87
N VAL A 253 -6.43 10.11 -11.13
CA VAL A 253 -5.95 9.13 -12.12
C VAL A 253 -6.06 9.70 -13.53
N GLY A 254 -7.16 10.36 -13.88
CA GLY A 254 -7.37 10.95 -15.20
C GLY A 254 -6.32 12.01 -15.57
N ARG A 255 -5.85 12.81 -14.60
CA ARG A 255 -4.75 13.77 -14.82
C ARG A 255 -3.44 13.07 -15.19
N VAL A 256 -3.13 11.96 -14.54
CA VAL A 256 -1.91 11.17 -14.80
C VAL A 256 -2.05 10.38 -16.10
N ALA A 257 -3.21 9.79 -16.34
CA ALA A 257 -3.47 8.97 -17.51
C ALA A 257 -3.45 9.76 -18.85
N ARG A 258 -3.70 11.07 -18.81
CA ARG A 258 -3.57 11.96 -19.98
C ARG A 258 -2.12 12.35 -20.29
N ALA A 259 -1.22 12.19 -19.34
CA ALA A 259 0.21 12.47 -19.50
C ALA A 259 1.03 11.25 -19.96
N ILE A 260 0.37 10.10 -20.17
CA ILE A 260 0.91 8.84 -20.65
C ILE A 260 0.48 8.61 -22.09
#